data_877d3d1b25ba0f122ad3bf0e41f15b6d
#
_entry.id   877d3d1b25ba0f122ad3bf0e41f15b6d
#
_cell.length_a   1.000
_cell.length_b   1.000
_cell.length_c   1.000
_cell.angle_alpha   90.00
_cell.angle_beta   90.00
_cell.angle_gamma   90.00
#
_symmetry.space_group_name_H-M   'P 1'
#
loop_
_entity.id
_entity.type
_entity.pdbx_description
1 polymer ?
#
loop_
_entity_poly.entity_id
_entity_poly.type
_entity_poly.pdbx_seq_one_letter_code
_entity_poly.pdbx_strand_id
1 'polypeptide(L)'
;MTAIIDLHGREVLDSRGNPTVEVDVLLEDGSFGRAAVPSGASTGAHEAVELRDGDPARYKGKGVLKAVDAVNTEIADAILGLDAEDQRDIDLAMIELDGTPNKGRIGANAILGTSLAVAKAAANARGLPLYSYLGGVAAHVLPVPMMNIINGGEHADNPIDIQEFMIMPVGAGSLADAVRWGSEIFHTLKKGLADKGLSTAVGDEGGFAPDLASTRAALDFIMASIEQAGFKPGEQVALALDCAATEYYADGRYDMAGEGTSLSSEENAEYLAALCRDYPIRSIEDGMGEDDLEGWKILTDLLGGKVQLVGDDLFVTNPARLSMGIGKGLANSLLVKVNQIGSLTETLAAVEMAHRAGYTSVMSHRSGETEDSTIADLAVATNCGQIKTGSLARSDRLAKYNQLIRIEEELGASAIYAGKGC
;
A
#
# COMPACT_ATOMS: atom_id res chain seq x y z
N MET A 1 -12.45 22.73 22.95
CA MET A 1 -11.33 23.27 22.15
C MET A 1 -10.47 22.09 21.73
N THR A 2 -9.90 22.14 20.56
CA THR A 2 -9.17 21.03 19.90
C THR A 2 -7.65 21.19 20.00
N ALA A 3 -7.19 21.98 21.02
CA ALA A 3 -5.76 22.11 21.30
C ALA A 3 -5.17 20.77 21.76
N ILE A 4 -4.00 20.41 21.24
CA ILE A 4 -3.24 19.24 21.65
C ILE A 4 -2.68 19.47 23.03
N ILE A 5 -3.03 18.63 24.02
CA ILE A 5 -2.57 18.78 25.42
C ILE A 5 -1.61 17.69 25.87
N ASP A 6 -1.58 16.55 25.15
CA ASP A 6 -0.65 15.47 25.44
C ASP A 6 -0.31 14.69 24.17
N LEU A 7 0.94 14.24 24.10
CA LEU A 7 1.49 13.41 23.02
C LEU A 7 2.34 12.31 23.64
N HIS A 8 2.07 11.05 23.28
CA HIS A 8 2.82 9.92 23.81
C HIS A 8 3.17 8.92 22.71
N GLY A 9 4.47 8.82 22.43
CA GLY A 9 5.05 7.80 21.55
C GLY A 9 5.48 6.56 22.34
N ARG A 10 5.29 5.39 21.73
CA ARG A 10 5.79 4.11 22.25
C ARG A 10 6.28 3.20 21.13
N GLU A 11 7.10 2.23 21.50
CA GLU A 11 7.50 1.14 20.65
C GLU A 11 6.50 -0.02 20.80
N VAL A 12 5.97 -0.50 19.65
CA VAL A 12 5.13 -1.70 19.55
C VAL A 12 5.72 -2.66 18.52
N LEU A 13 5.16 -3.85 18.33
CA LEU A 13 5.62 -4.80 17.32
C LEU A 13 4.71 -4.77 16.09
N ASP A 14 5.33 -4.83 14.91
CA ASP A 14 4.64 -5.04 13.65
C ASP A 14 4.27 -6.51 13.41
N SER A 15 3.60 -6.82 12.31
CA SER A 15 3.16 -8.17 11.91
C SER A 15 4.31 -9.15 11.68
N ARG A 16 5.55 -8.68 11.56
CA ARG A 16 6.77 -9.48 11.45
C ARG A 16 7.52 -9.64 12.76
N GLY A 17 7.01 -9.05 13.86
CA GLY A 17 7.67 -9.00 15.17
C GLY A 17 8.83 -8.03 15.24
N ASN A 18 8.95 -7.07 14.30
CA ASN A 18 9.90 -5.98 14.37
C ASN A 18 9.29 -4.78 15.10
N PRO A 19 10.10 -3.97 15.80
CA PRO A 19 9.61 -2.74 16.44
C PRO A 19 9.11 -1.72 15.42
N THR A 20 8.04 -1.02 15.78
CA THR A 20 7.55 0.16 15.09
C THR A 20 7.01 1.20 16.08
N VAL A 21 6.73 2.40 15.59
CA VAL A 21 6.24 3.53 16.41
C VAL A 21 4.72 3.52 16.47
N GLU A 22 4.16 3.68 17.67
CA GLU A 22 2.76 4.02 17.89
C GLU A 22 2.69 5.32 18.67
N VAL A 23 1.75 6.20 18.26
CA VAL A 23 1.56 7.54 18.88
C VAL A 23 0.13 7.71 19.34
N ASP A 24 -0.02 8.23 20.55
CA ASP A 24 -1.27 8.71 21.13
C ASP A 24 -1.27 10.25 21.17
N VAL A 25 -2.40 10.84 20.82
CA VAL A 25 -2.66 12.29 20.94
C VAL A 25 -3.93 12.49 21.76
N LEU A 26 -3.88 13.38 22.75
CA LEU A 26 -5.02 13.81 23.56
C LEU A 26 -5.29 15.29 23.35
N LEU A 27 -6.55 15.64 23.15
CA LEU A 27 -7.01 17.02 23.00
C LEU A 27 -7.64 17.55 24.29
N GLU A 28 -7.74 18.87 24.40
CA GLU A 28 -8.29 19.56 25.59
C GLU A 28 -9.75 19.16 25.90
N ASP A 29 -10.54 18.83 24.90
CA ASP A 29 -11.92 18.35 25.06
C ASP A 29 -12.01 16.87 25.48
N GLY A 30 -10.88 16.18 25.62
CA GLY A 30 -10.78 14.77 25.95
C GLY A 30 -10.81 13.84 24.73
N SER A 31 -10.90 14.37 23.51
CA SER A 31 -10.81 13.56 22.29
C SER A 31 -9.42 12.97 22.13
N PHE A 32 -9.37 11.73 21.63
CA PHE A 32 -8.17 10.91 21.57
C PHE A 32 -7.96 10.34 20.19
N GLY A 33 -6.70 10.29 19.74
CA GLY A 33 -6.29 9.63 18.52
C GLY A 33 -5.09 8.73 18.75
N ARG A 34 -5.06 7.55 18.11
CA ARG A 34 -3.94 6.59 18.13
C ARG A 34 -3.62 6.14 16.74
N ALA A 35 -2.34 6.11 16.38
CA ALA A 35 -1.86 5.59 15.12
C ALA A 35 -0.58 4.80 15.28
N ALA A 36 -0.49 3.65 14.60
CA ALA A 36 0.72 2.84 14.50
C ALA A 36 1.25 2.89 13.06
N VAL A 37 2.58 2.99 12.94
CA VAL A 37 3.25 3.21 11.65
C VAL A 37 3.60 1.89 10.98
N PRO A 38 3.27 1.68 9.68
CA PRO A 38 3.72 0.52 8.94
C PRO A 38 5.21 0.62 8.56
N SER A 39 5.83 -0.54 8.24
CA SER A 39 7.27 -0.64 7.92
C SER A 39 7.50 -1.52 6.69
N GLY A 40 8.33 -1.09 5.75
CA GLY A 40 8.71 -1.87 4.56
C GLY A 40 9.67 -3.01 4.84
N ALA A 41 9.70 -4.04 3.97
CA ALA A 41 10.77 -5.02 3.90
C ALA A 41 11.85 -4.57 2.91
N SER A 42 11.47 -4.34 1.67
CA SER A 42 12.22 -3.57 0.68
C SER A 42 11.87 -2.09 0.82
N THR A 43 12.81 -1.21 0.61
CA THR A 43 12.60 0.24 0.65
C THR A 43 13.21 0.85 -0.60
N GLY A 44 12.41 1.56 -1.39
CA GLY A 44 12.90 2.34 -2.54
C GLY A 44 13.98 3.34 -2.09
N ALA A 45 14.99 3.55 -2.93
CA ALA A 45 16.15 4.40 -2.60
C ALA A 45 15.75 5.86 -2.26
N HIS A 46 14.56 6.27 -2.64
CA HIS A 46 14.07 7.65 -2.50
C HIS A 46 12.99 7.81 -1.42
N GLU A 47 12.71 6.77 -0.62
CA GLU A 47 11.75 6.86 0.49
C GLU A 47 12.25 7.79 1.60
N ALA A 48 11.30 8.36 2.35
CA ALA A 48 11.62 9.03 3.61
C ALA A 48 12.17 8.02 4.64
N VAL A 49 13.07 8.49 5.50
CA VAL A 49 13.84 7.61 6.39
C VAL A 49 13.00 7.11 7.54
N GLU A 50 12.85 5.79 7.65
CA GLU A 50 12.42 5.13 8.86
C GLU A 50 13.59 5.12 9.86
N LEU A 51 13.50 5.94 10.92
CA LEU A 51 14.58 6.06 11.88
C LEU A 51 14.65 4.80 12.76
N ARG A 52 15.78 4.10 12.68
CA ARG A 52 16.13 2.93 13.48
C ARG A 52 17.28 3.23 14.44
N ASP A 53 17.30 2.57 15.59
CA ASP A 53 18.32 2.80 16.63
C ASP A 53 19.73 2.37 16.19
N GLY A 54 19.81 1.30 15.39
CA GLY A 54 21.08 0.74 14.92
C GLY A 54 21.86 -0.01 16.00
N ASP A 55 21.30 -0.21 17.20
CA ASP A 55 21.93 -0.97 18.26
C ASP A 55 21.74 -2.48 18.06
N PRO A 56 22.78 -3.24 17.70
CA PRO A 56 22.65 -4.66 17.41
C PRO A 56 22.25 -5.50 18.63
N ALA A 57 22.46 -4.99 19.85
CA ALA A 57 22.08 -5.66 21.09
C ALA A 57 20.56 -5.63 21.35
N ARG A 58 19.83 -4.72 20.64
CA ARG A 58 18.39 -4.56 20.81
C ARG A 58 17.69 -4.71 19.45
N TYR A 59 16.80 -5.71 19.35
CA TYR A 59 16.09 -6.06 18.08
C TYR A 59 17.01 -6.16 16.85
N LYS A 60 18.26 -6.57 17.04
CA LYS A 60 19.28 -6.67 15.95
C LYS A 60 19.46 -5.36 15.17
N GLY A 61 19.38 -4.23 15.84
CA GLY A 61 19.52 -2.90 15.24
C GLY A 61 18.20 -2.26 14.80
N LYS A 62 17.09 -2.99 14.84
CA LYS A 62 15.79 -2.51 14.33
C LYS A 62 14.93 -1.74 15.36
N GLY A 63 15.43 -1.47 16.58
CA GLY A 63 14.73 -0.67 17.58
C GLY A 63 14.34 0.70 17.07
N VAL A 64 13.32 1.35 17.66
CA VAL A 64 12.79 2.66 17.24
C VAL A 64 12.73 3.66 18.40
N LEU A 65 13.52 3.44 19.46
CA LEU A 65 13.49 4.33 20.63
C LEU A 65 13.94 5.77 20.33
N LYS A 66 14.82 5.98 19.34
CA LYS A 66 15.19 7.32 18.89
C LYS A 66 13.99 8.08 18.30
N ALA A 67 13.17 7.40 17.50
CA ALA A 67 11.95 7.96 16.93
C ALA A 67 10.90 8.21 18.04
N VAL A 68 10.76 7.26 18.98
CA VAL A 68 9.89 7.40 20.15
C VAL A 68 10.33 8.60 21.03
N ASP A 69 11.62 8.76 21.26
CA ASP A 69 12.16 9.90 22.02
C ASP A 69 11.86 11.22 21.31
N ALA A 70 12.03 11.28 19.97
CA ALA A 70 11.69 12.46 19.19
C ALA A 70 10.19 12.82 19.32
N VAL A 71 9.29 11.83 19.33
CA VAL A 71 7.84 12.07 19.57
C VAL A 71 7.61 12.66 20.95
N ASN A 72 8.23 12.07 21.98
CA ASN A 72 7.97 12.44 23.39
C ASN A 72 8.69 13.72 23.84
N THR A 73 9.58 14.26 23.01
CA THR A 73 10.37 15.48 23.33
C THR A 73 10.20 16.55 22.26
N GLU A 74 11.02 16.54 21.22
CA GLU A 74 11.09 17.63 20.23
C GLU A 74 9.76 17.86 19.50
N ILE A 75 9.08 16.77 19.06
CA ILE A 75 7.78 16.91 18.40
C ILE A 75 6.73 17.41 19.36
N ALA A 76 6.67 16.85 20.59
CA ALA A 76 5.75 17.32 21.62
C ALA A 76 5.95 18.82 21.90
N ASP A 77 7.20 19.27 22.09
CA ASP A 77 7.50 20.68 22.34
C ASP A 77 7.06 21.59 21.17
N ALA A 78 7.12 21.09 19.93
CA ALA A 78 6.76 21.85 18.74
C ALA A 78 5.24 21.98 18.50
N ILE A 79 4.44 20.97 18.89
CA ILE A 79 3.02 20.93 18.52
C ILE A 79 2.05 21.02 19.71
N LEU A 80 2.49 20.88 20.96
CA LEU A 80 1.62 21.09 22.13
C LEU A 80 1.04 22.50 22.12
N GLY A 81 -0.28 22.59 22.33
CA GLY A 81 -1.06 23.82 22.27
C GLY A 81 -1.55 24.23 20.89
N LEU A 82 -1.09 23.59 19.81
CA LEU A 82 -1.65 23.82 18.46
C LEU A 82 -3.05 23.20 18.34
N ASP A 83 -3.85 23.74 17.44
CA ASP A 83 -5.17 23.21 17.14
C ASP A 83 -5.04 21.96 16.25
N ALA A 84 -5.55 20.82 16.69
CA ALA A 84 -5.48 19.56 15.97
C ALA A 84 -6.22 19.60 14.61
N GLU A 85 -7.11 20.56 14.38
CA GLU A 85 -7.79 20.73 13.10
C GLU A 85 -6.92 21.40 12.03
N ASP A 86 -5.83 22.07 12.45
CA ASP A 86 -4.86 22.69 11.54
C ASP A 86 -3.80 21.65 11.09
N GLN A 87 -4.25 20.49 10.60
CA GLN A 87 -3.41 19.35 10.22
C GLN A 87 -2.19 19.74 9.38
N ARG A 88 -2.39 20.65 8.41
CA ARG A 88 -1.32 21.09 7.51
C ARG A 88 -0.23 21.85 8.27
N ASP A 89 -0.60 22.72 9.19
CA ASP A 89 0.37 23.51 9.94
C ASP A 89 1.15 22.63 10.93
N ILE A 90 0.49 21.63 11.53
CA ILE A 90 1.14 20.63 12.38
C ILE A 90 2.15 19.80 11.58
N ASP A 91 1.75 19.26 10.42
CA ASP A 91 2.66 18.47 9.58
C ASP A 91 3.85 19.31 9.10
N LEU A 92 3.62 20.56 8.70
CA LEU A 92 4.70 21.47 8.28
C LEU A 92 5.63 21.81 9.46
N ALA A 93 5.12 22.03 10.66
CA ALA A 93 5.95 22.28 11.84
C ALA A 93 6.89 21.10 12.13
N MET A 94 6.40 19.86 12.01
CA MET A 94 7.23 18.66 12.17
C MET A 94 8.27 18.48 11.05
N ILE A 95 7.90 18.79 9.80
CA ILE A 95 8.81 18.73 8.64
C ILE A 95 9.91 19.77 8.78
N GLU A 96 9.58 21.01 9.16
CA GLU A 96 10.55 22.08 9.44
C GLU A 96 11.45 21.75 10.62
N LEU A 97 10.89 21.13 11.66
CA LEU A 97 11.65 20.65 12.82
C LEU A 97 12.69 19.61 12.39
N ASP A 98 12.36 18.66 11.52
CA ASP A 98 13.32 17.70 10.97
C ASP A 98 14.40 18.41 10.15
N GLY A 99 14.02 19.29 9.26
CA GLY A 99 14.90 20.14 8.44
C GLY A 99 15.72 19.38 7.39
N THR A 100 15.51 18.08 7.18
CA THR A 100 16.19 17.28 6.16
C THR A 100 15.22 16.92 5.02
N PRO A 101 15.74 16.74 3.77
CA PRO A 101 14.87 16.46 2.63
C PRO A 101 14.06 15.15 2.73
N ASN A 102 14.58 14.18 3.49
CA ASN A 102 14.03 12.82 3.60
C ASN A 102 13.61 12.45 5.03
N LYS A 103 13.41 13.45 5.91
CA LYS A 103 13.02 13.25 7.33
C LYS A 103 13.99 12.35 8.11
N GLY A 104 15.29 12.45 7.79
CA GLY A 104 16.32 11.57 8.34
C GLY A 104 16.78 11.93 9.77
N ARG A 105 16.42 13.09 10.31
CA ARG A 105 16.89 13.54 11.64
C ARG A 105 16.01 12.99 12.76
N ILE A 106 14.71 13.19 12.70
CA ILE A 106 13.76 12.71 13.72
C ILE A 106 12.97 11.48 13.26
N GLY A 107 13.00 11.19 11.98
CA GLY A 107 12.41 10.00 11.38
C GLY A 107 11.00 10.21 10.80
N ALA A 108 10.79 9.73 9.59
CA ALA A 108 9.48 9.73 8.97
C ALA A 108 8.44 8.93 9.79
N ASN A 109 8.88 7.90 10.50
CA ASN A 109 8.01 7.10 11.39
C ASN A 109 7.51 7.92 12.59
N ALA A 110 8.34 8.76 13.20
CA ALA A 110 7.90 9.66 14.28
C ALA A 110 6.91 10.71 13.77
N ILE A 111 7.21 11.34 12.64
CA ILE A 111 6.35 12.36 12.01
C ILE A 111 5.01 11.75 11.60
N LEU A 112 5.02 10.62 10.89
CA LEU A 112 3.79 9.97 10.41
C LEU A 112 2.89 9.50 11.54
N GLY A 113 3.46 8.83 12.55
CA GLY A 113 2.68 8.39 13.71
C GLY A 113 1.94 9.54 14.38
N THR A 114 2.62 10.66 14.56
CA THR A 114 2.03 11.88 15.13
C THR A 114 0.97 12.47 14.18
N SER A 115 1.28 12.63 12.91
CA SER A 115 0.38 13.19 11.89
C SER A 115 -0.95 12.44 11.80
N LEU A 116 -0.91 11.11 11.76
CA LEU A 116 -2.12 10.27 11.71
C LEU A 116 -2.89 10.26 13.06
N ALA A 117 -2.19 10.27 14.19
CA ALA A 117 -2.84 10.33 15.50
C ALA A 117 -3.57 11.67 15.72
N VAL A 118 -2.99 12.78 15.29
CA VAL A 118 -3.63 14.11 15.29
C VAL A 118 -4.90 14.11 14.44
N ALA A 119 -4.84 13.60 13.20
CA ALA A 119 -6.02 13.53 12.33
C ALA A 119 -7.17 12.71 12.96
N LYS A 120 -6.85 11.58 13.61
CA LYS A 120 -7.82 10.76 14.33
C LYS A 120 -8.41 11.47 15.55
N ALA A 121 -7.59 12.19 16.32
CA ALA A 121 -8.06 12.97 17.46
C ALA A 121 -9.00 14.10 17.01
N ALA A 122 -8.65 14.82 15.96
CA ALA A 122 -9.48 15.89 15.38
C ALA A 122 -10.81 15.32 14.81
N ALA A 123 -10.78 14.19 14.12
CA ALA A 123 -12.00 13.53 13.65
C ALA A 123 -12.92 13.16 14.82
N ASN A 124 -12.37 12.60 15.91
CA ASN A 124 -13.11 12.25 17.12
C ASN A 124 -13.69 13.50 17.81
N ALA A 125 -12.96 14.60 17.87
CA ALA A 125 -13.45 15.87 18.42
C ALA A 125 -14.66 16.42 17.64
N ARG A 126 -14.71 16.15 16.34
CA ARG A 126 -15.86 16.51 15.48
C ARG A 126 -16.98 15.47 15.49
N GLY A 127 -16.78 14.32 16.17
CA GLY A 127 -17.75 13.22 16.14
C GLY A 127 -17.93 12.61 14.77
N LEU A 128 -16.90 12.65 13.92
CA LEU A 128 -16.89 12.13 12.56
C LEU A 128 -15.96 10.92 12.46
N PRO A 129 -16.32 9.90 11.64
CA PRO A 129 -15.37 8.87 11.24
C PRO A 129 -14.26 9.50 10.40
N LEU A 130 -13.05 8.90 10.46
CA LEU A 130 -11.85 9.50 9.85
C LEU A 130 -12.02 9.74 8.34
N TYR A 131 -12.60 8.78 7.60
CA TYR A 131 -12.82 8.95 6.16
C TYR A 131 -13.71 10.15 5.83
N SER A 132 -14.72 10.41 6.64
CA SER A 132 -15.65 11.54 6.45
C SER A 132 -15.02 12.87 6.88
N TYR A 133 -14.21 12.86 7.94
CA TYR A 133 -13.46 14.05 8.38
C TYR A 133 -12.47 14.53 7.31
N LEU A 134 -11.72 13.60 6.70
CA LEU A 134 -10.70 13.94 5.70
C LEU A 134 -11.27 14.17 4.30
N GLY A 135 -12.24 13.37 3.87
CA GLY A 135 -12.78 13.42 2.50
C GLY A 135 -14.05 14.23 2.35
N GLY A 136 -14.63 14.69 3.47
CA GLY A 136 -15.87 15.48 3.47
C GLY A 136 -17.05 14.74 2.86
N VAL A 137 -18.00 15.49 2.34
CA VAL A 137 -19.26 14.97 1.76
C VAL A 137 -19.06 14.12 0.50
N ALA A 138 -17.89 14.17 -0.10
CA ALA A 138 -17.57 13.38 -1.30
C ALA A 138 -17.04 11.98 -0.99
N ALA A 139 -16.66 11.66 0.25
CA ALA A 139 -16.07 10.40 0.66
C ALA A 139 -17.13 9.29 0.74
N HIS A 140 -17.36 8.57 -0.37
CA HIS A 140 -18.38 7.52 -0.44
C HIS A 140 -18.05 6.38 -1.43
N VAL A 141 -16.86 6.41 -2.05
CA VAL A 141 -16.43 5.35 -2.97
C VAL A 141 -15.64 4.29 -2.21
N LEU A 142 -16.16 3.07 -2.17
CA LEU A 142 -15.51 1.90 -1.63
C LEU A 142 -14.52 1.36 -2.67
N PRO A 143 -13.23 1.15 -2.29
CA PRO A 143 -12.21 0.72 -3.23
C PRO A 143 -12.36 -0.74 -3.65
N VAL A 144 -11.98 -1.07 -4.88
CA VAL A 144 -11.74 -2.46 -5.29
C VAL A 144 -10.50 -2.99 -4.57
N PRO A 145 -10.60 -4.09 -3.82
CA PRO A 145 -9.43 -4.70 -3.20
C PRO A 145 -8.59 -5.45 -4.24
N MET A 146 -7.28 -5.18 -4.23
CA MET A 146 -6.26 -5.93 -4.94
C MET A 146 -5.63 -6.92 -3.94
N MET A 147 -6.08 -8.17 -3.99
CA MET A 147 -5.81 -9.17 -2.96
C MET A 147 -4.66 -10.07 -3.40
N ASN A 148 -3.50 -9.95 -2.77
CA ASN A 148 -2.32 -10.77 -3.04
C ASN A 148 -2.55 -12.22 -2.58
N ILE A 149 -2.73 -13.17 -3.50
CA ILE A 149 -3.05 -14.58 -3.17
C ILE A 149 -1.93 -15.56 -3.45
N ILE A 150 -0.96 -15.22 -4.31
CA ILE A 150 0.29 -15.97 -4.53
C ILE A 150 1.47 -14.99 -4.48
N ASN A 151 2.52 -15.38 -3.76
CA ASN A 151 3.77 -14.64 -3.63
C ASN A 151 4.92 -15.32 -4.39
N GLY A 152 5.81 -14.49 -4.92
CA GLY A 152 7.12 -14.83 -5.46
C GLY A 152 8.15 -13.78 -5.07
N GLY A 153 9.24 -13.67 -5.82
CA GLY A 153 10.29 -12.67 -5.60
C GLY A 153 10.75 -12.61 -4.14
N GLU A 154 10.98 -11.43 -3.62
CA GLU A 154 11.42 -11.21 -2.22
C GLU A 154 10.35 -11.61 -1.17
N HIS A 155 9.11 -11.84 -1.58
CA HIS A 155 8.02 -12.25 -0.67
C HIS A 155 7.91 -13.77 -0.47
N ALA A 156 8.71 -14.60 -1.19
CA ALA A 156 8.65 -16.04 -1.10
C ALA A 156 9.98 -16.70 -1.48
N ASP A 157 10.35 -17.76 -0.73
CA ASP A 157 11.50 -18.61 -1.10
C ASP A 157 11.03 -19.67 -2.12
N ASN A 158 10.82 -19.21 -3.37
CA ASN A 158 10.42 -20.05 -4.51
C ASN A 158 11.01 -19.49 -5.82
N PRO A 159 10.95 -20.21 -6.96
CA PRO A 159 11.58 -19.78 -8.21
C PRO A 159 10.76 -18.77 -9.02
N ILE A 160 9.73 -18.15 -8.48
CA ILE A 160 8.90 -17.16 -9.19
C ILE A 160 9.53 -15.78 -9.06
N ASP A 161 9.86 -15.12 -10.17
CA ASP A 161 10.50 -13.79 -10.16
C ASP A 161 9.52 -12.66 -9.82
N ILE A 162 8.28 -12.72 -10.32
CA ILE A 162 7.22 -11.74 -10.03
C ILE A 162 6.78 -11.85 -8.57
N GLN A 163 6.74 -10.71 -7.86
CA GLN A 163 6.60 -10.68 -6.41
C GLN A 163 5.18 -10.98 -5.92
N GLU A 164 4.14 -10.43 -6.58
CA GLU A 164 2.77 -10.61 -6.15
C GLU A 164 1.81 -10.87 -7.31
N PHE A 165 0.91 -11.82 -7.06
CA PHE A 165 -0.20 -12.14 -7.96
C PHE A 165 -1.51 -11.87 -7.23
N MET A 166 -2.23 -10.87 -7.71
CA MET A 166 -3.43 -10.36 -7.06
C MET A 166 -4.70 -10.66 -7.86
N ILE A 167 -5.80 -10.87 -7.13
CA ILE A 167 -7.15 -10.88 -7.69
C ILE A 167 -7.86 -9.57 -7.39
N MET A 168 -8.68 -9.11 -8.33
CA MET A 168 -9.50 -7.90 -8.25
C MET A 168 -10.97 -8.26 -8.52
N PRO A 169 -11.86 -8.32 -7.51
CA PRO A 169 -13.28 -8.66 -7.70
C PRO A 169 -14.09 -7.49 -8.30
N VAL A 170 -13.73 -7.07 -9.51
CA VAL A 170 -14.29 -5.88 -10.19
C VAL A 170 -15.77 -6.00 -10.55
N GLY A 171 -16.30 -7.21 -10.62
CA GLY A 171 -17.71 -7.48 -10.95
C GLY A 171 -18.61 -7.59 -9.75
N ALA A 172 -18.10 -7.44 -8.52
CA ALA A 172 -18.90 -7.50 -7.30
C ALA A 172 -19.90 -6.32 -7.22
N GLY A 173 -20.99 -6.53 -6.53
CA GLY A 173 -22.02 -5.50 -6.35
C GLY A 173 -21.79 -4.59 -5.14
N SER A 174 -20.89 -5.00 -4.23
CA SER A 174 -20.54 -4.30 -2.99
C SER A 174 -19.13 -4.67 -2.56
N LEU A 175 -18.56 -3.92 -1.62
CA LEU A 175 -17.27 -4.28 -1.02
C LEU A 175 -17.38 -5.58 -0.21
N ALA A 176 -18.44 -5.76 0.56
CA ALA A 176 -18.66 -6.99 1.32
C ALA A 176 -18.72 -8.22 0.41
N ASP A 177 -19.37 -8.12 -0.76
CA ASP A 177 -19.36 -9.19 -1.77
C ASP A 177 -17.96 -9.40 -2.36
N ALA A 178 -17.20 -8.33 -2.64
CA ALA A 178 -15.84 -8.43 -3.14
C ALA A 178 -14.92 -9.19 -2.16
N VAL A 179 -15.01 -8.88 -0.86
CA VAL A 179 -14.24 -9.56 0.19
C VAL A 179 -14.69 -11.04 0.31
N ARG A 180 -15.98 -11.33 0.23
CA ARG A 180 -16.51 -12.70 0.21
C ARG A 180 -15.96 -13.49 -0.98
N TRP A 181 -16.03 -12.93 -2.20
CA TRP A 181 -15.49 -13.59 -3.40
C TRP A 181 -14.00 -13.88 -3.26
N GLY A 182 -13.24 -12.90 -2.78
CA GLY A 182 -11.82 -13.09 -2.48
C GLY A 182 -11.58 -14.26 -1.53
N SER A 183 -12.33 -14.34 -0.43
CA SER A 183 -12.24 -15.44 0.53
C SER A 183 -12.56 -16.81 -0.09
N GLU A 184 -13.63 -16.90 -0.88
CA GLU A 184 -14.05 -18.13 -1.57
C GLU A 184 -12.96 -18.59 -2.56
N ILE A 185 -12.35 -17.66 -3.32
CA ILE A 185 -11.26 -17.97 -4.24
C ILE A 185 -10.00 -18.39 -3.47
N PHE A 186 -9.65 -17.66 -2.40
CA PHE A 186 -8.50 -17.97 -1.55
C PHE A 186 -8.56 -19.40 -0.99
N HIS A 187 -9.72 -19.82 -0.46
CA HIS A 187 -9.90 -21.17 0.05
C HIS A 187 -9.94 -22.24 -1.05
N THR A 188 -10.44 -21.92 -2.23
CA THR A 188 -10.42 -22.78 -3.40
C THR A 188 -8.98 -22.99 -3.88
N LEU A 189 -8.19 -21.92 -3.96
CA LEU A 189 -6.76 -21.98 -4.27
C LEU A 189 -5.99 -22.82 -3.25
N LYS A 190 -6.25 -22.59 -1.95
CA LYS A 190 -5.64 -23.41 -0.87
C LYS A 190 -5.86 -24.91 -1.08
N LYS A 191 -7.12 -25.27 -1.40
CA LYS A 191 -7.45 -26.67 -1.66
C LYS A 191 -6.73 -27.19 -2.91
N GLY A 192 -6.72 -26.43 -4.01
CA GLY A 192 -6.06 -26.82 -5.25
C GLY A 192 -4.56 -27.04 -5.08
N LEU A 193 -3.88 -26.19 -4.29
CA LEU A 193 -2.46 -26.34 -3.94
C LEU A 193 -2.25 -27.61 -3.10
N ALA A 194 -3.06 -27.83 -2.07
CA ALA A 194 -2.96 -29.01 -1.20
C ALA A 194 -3.19 -30.31 -1.98
N ASP A 195 -4.17 -30.36 -2.89
CA ASP A 195 -4.49 -31.53 -3.73
C ASP A 195 -3.30 -31.91 -4.64
N LYS A 196 -2.41 -30.96 -4.96
CA LYS A 196 -1.18 -31.19 -5.72
C LYS A 196 0.07 -31.37 -4.85
N GLY A 197 -0.08 -31.38 -3.52
CA GLY A 197 1.03 -31.53 -2.58
C GLY A 197 1.92 -30.30 -2.47
N LEU A 198 1.45 -29.13 -2.91
CA LEU A 198 2.16 -27.87 -2.83
C LEU A 198 1.94 -27.18 -1.48
N SER A 199 2.87 -26.31 -1.09
CA SER A 199 2.78 -25.54 0.16
C SER A 199 1.54 -24.66 0.21
N THR A 200 0.85 -24.68 1.35
CA THR A 200 -0.24 -23.77 1.70
C THR A 200 0.14 -22.85 2.86
N ALA A 201 1.43 -22.75 3.17
CA ALA A 201 1.95 -21.74 4.08
C ALA A 201 1.77 -20.35 3.47
N VAL A 202 1.48 -19.36 4.33
CA VAL A 202 1.28 -17.98 3.92
C VAL A 202 2.50 -17.13 4.24
N GLY A 203 2.82 -16.20 3.35
CA GLY A 203 3.86 -15.19 3.53
C GLY A 203 3.41 -14.03 4.43
N ASP A 204 4.25 -13.00 4.49
CA ASP A 204 4.05 -11.83 5.35
C ASP A 204 2.76 -11.07 5.06
N GLU A 205 2.29 -11.10 3.83
CA GLU A 205 1.06 -10.44 3.39
C GLU A 205 -0.17 -11.36 3.31
N GLY A 206 -0.03 -12.60 3.77
CA GLY A 206 -1.12 -13.56 3.88
C GLY A 206 -1.42 -14.36 2.62
N GLY A 207 -0.75 -14.11 1.49
CA GLY A 207 -0.82 -14.92 0.28
C GLY A 207 -0.01 -16.21 0.40
N PHE A 208 -0.32 -17.23 -0.43
CA PHE A 208 0.43 -18.48 -0.44
C PHE A 208 1.79 -18.32 -1.12
N ALA A 209 2.75 -19.13 -0.72
CA ALA A 209 4.10 -19.19 -1.28
C ALA A 209 4.41 -20.61 -1.80
N PRO A 210 3.71 -21.10 -2.85
CA PRO A 210 3.95 -22.42 -3.41
C PRO A 210 5.19 -22.43 -4.29
N ASP A 211 5.85 -23.61 -4.37
CA ASP A 211 6.91 -23.85 -5.34
C ASP A 211 6.29 -24.17 -6.70
N LEU A 212 6.10 -23.15 -7.52
CA LEU A 212 5.56 -23.24 -8.88
C LEU A 212 6.67 -22.95 -9.90
N ALA A 213 6.59 -23.59 -11.06
CA ALA A 213 7.68 -23.63 -12.02
C ALA A 213 7.87 -22.33 -12.82
N SER A 214 6.89 -21.41 -12.84
CA SER A 214 6.94 -20.17 -13.63
C SER A 214 5.82 -19.21 -13.23
N THR A 215 5.95 -17.95 -13.66
CA THR A 215 4.89 -16.92 -13.62
C THR A 215 3.58 -17.42 -14.24
N ARG A 216 3.65 -18.07 -15.42
CA ARG A 216 2.47 -18.61 -16.10
C ARG A 216 1.80 -19.73 -15.31
N ALA A 217 2.58 -20.59 -14.65
CA ALA A 217 2.03 -21.64 -13.79
C ALA A 217 1.25 -21.05 -12.60
N ALA A 218 1.72 -19.94 -12.03
CA ALA A 218 1.00 -19.23 -10.97
C ALA A 218 -0.32 -18.62 -11.49
N LEU A 219 -0.29 -17.94 -12.64
CA LEU A 219 -1.48 -17.37 -13.26
C LEU A 219 -2.51 -18.44 -13.64
N ASP A 220 -2.10 -19.57 -14.22
CA ASP A 220 -2.98 -20.68 -14.56
C ASP A 220 -3.67 -21.26 -13.31
N PHE A 221 -2.93 -21.37 -12.18
CA PHE A 221 -3.49 -21.82 -10.92
C PHE A 221 -4.56 -20.87 -10.39
N ILE A 222 -4.31 -19.57 -10.48
CA ILE A 222 -5.26 -18.53 -10.07
C ILE A 222 -6.50 -18.57 -10.96
N MET A 223 -6.34 -18.63 -12.26
CA MET A 223 -7.44 -18.70 -13.23
C MET A 223 -8.34 -19.91 -12.95
N ALA A 224 -7.73 -21.09 -12.78
CA ALA A 224 -8.47 -22.30 -12.44
C ALA A 224 -9.20 -22.19 -11.09
N SER A 225 -8.59 -21.51 -10.09
CA SER A 225 -9.21 -21.31 -8.78
C SER A 225 -10.40 -20.35 -8.83
N ILE A 226 -10.34 -19.30 -9.65
CA ILE A 226 -11.46 -18.37 -9.89
C ILE A 226 -12.64 -19.14 -10.51
N GLU A 227 -12.39 -19.94 -11.56
CA GLU A 227 -13.42 -20.74 -12.23
C GLU A 227 -14.03 -21.80 -11.30
N GLN A 228 -13.19 -22.52 -10.53
CA GLN A 228 -13.65 -23.53 -9.58
C GLN A 228 -14.44 -22.93 -8.40
N ALA A 229 -14.16 -21.70 -8.03
CA ALA A 229 -14.96 -20.95 -7.07
C ALA A 229 -16.31 -20.45 -7.65
N GLY A 230 -16.55 -20.64 -8.95
CA GLY A 230 -17.79 -20.29 -9.63
C GLY A 230 -17.82 -18.87 -10.20
N PHE A 231 -16.69 -18.21 -10.32
CA PHE A 231 -16.58 -16.86 -10.88
C PHE A 231 -15.98 -16.87 -12.28
N LYS A 232 -16.22 -15.81 -13.03
CA LYS A 232 -15.73 -15.63 -14.41
C LYS A 232 -14.48 -14.76 -14.43
N PRO A 233 -13.29 -15.32 -14.80
CA PRO A 233 -12.10 -14.52 -14.98
C PRO A 233 -12.30 -13.40 -16.02
N GLY A 234 -11.75 -12.21 -15.74
CA GLY A 234 -11.82 -11.04 -16.61
C GLY A 234 -13.16 -10.28 -16.56
N GLU A 235 -14.28 -10.97 -16.33
CA GLU A 235 -15.60 -10.33 -16.23
C GLU A 235 -15.95 -9.96 -14.78
N GLN A 236 -15.84 -10.92 -13.88
CA GLN A 236 -16.14 -10.77 -12.45
C GLN A 236 -14.88 -10.52 -11.62
N VAL A 237 -13.81 -11.23 -11.92
CA VAL A 237 -12.53 -11.14 -11.23
C VAL A 237 -11.43 -10.93 -12.24
N ALA A 238 -10.77 -9.79 -12.16
CA ALA A 238 -9.57 -9.49 -12.94
C ALA A 238 -8.30 -9.85 -12.14
N LEU A 239 -7.15 -9.79 -12.79
CA LEU A 239 -5.84 -10.04 -12.19
C LEU A 239 -5.04 -8.74 -12.13
N ALA A 240 -4.12 -8.67 -11.14
CA ALA A 240 -3.08 -7.67 -11.08
C ALA A 240 -1.76 -8.32 -10.68
N LEU A 241 -0.66 -7.69 -11.09
CA LEU A 241 0.69 -8.10 -10.76
C LEU A 241 1.41 -6.97 -10.04
N ASP A 242 2.27 -7.32 -9.10
CA ASP A 242 3.37 -6.50 -8.64
C ASP A 242 4.67 -7.21 -9.06
N CYS A 243 5.39 -6.61 -9.99
CA CYS A 243 6.60 -7.20 -10.52
C CYS A 243 7.81 -6.95 -9.63
N ALA A 244 7.84 -5.83 -8.89
CA ALA A 244 8.99 -5.35 -8.14
C ALA A 244 10.29 -5.45 -8.98
N ALA A 245 10.24 -4.96 -10.22
CA ALA A 245 11.24 -5.25 -11.23
C ALA A 245 12.63 -4.66 -10.92
N THR A 246 12.72 -3.73 -9.98
CA THR A 246 14.01 -3.24 -9.45
C THR A 246 14.85 -4.37 -8.85
N GLU A 247 14.22 -5.39 -8.24
CA GLU A 247 14.91 -6.49 -7.55
C GLU A 247 15.68 -7.42 -8.51
N TYR A 248 15.28 -7.49 -9.78
CA TYR A 248 15.97 -8.29 -10.80
C TYR A 248 16.49 -7.45 -11.98
N TYR A 249 16.59 -6.12 -11.80
CA TYR A 249 17.18 -5.21 -12.78
C TYR A 249 18.61 -4.84 -12.40
N ALA A 250 19.56 -5.21 -13.22
CA ALA A 250 20.96 -4.87 -13.05
C ALA A 250 21.66 -4.68 -14.41
N ASP A 251 22.57 -3.72 -14.50
CA ASP A 251 23.39 -3.46 -15.70
C ASP A 251 22.58 -3.30 -17.01
N GLY A 252 21.38 -2.72 -16.93
CA GLY A 252 20.50 -2.51 -18.08
C GLY A 252 19.75 -3.78 -18.53
N ARG A 253 19.66 -4.81 -17.67
CA ARG A 253 18.97 -6.05 -17.97
C ARG A 253 18.09 -6.49 -16.81
N TYR A 254 17.03 -7.19 -17.16
CA TYR A 254 16.09 -7.85 -16.26
C TYR A 254 16.43 -9.33 -16.19
N ASP A 255 17.11 -9.76 -15.14
CA ASP A 255 17.59 -11.13 -14.96
C ASP A 255 16.57 -11.95 -14.18
N MET A 256 15.63 -12.57 -14.90
CA MET A 256 14.56 -13.40 -14.34
C MET A 256 15.10 -14.83 -14.17
N ALA A 257 15.70 -15.11 -13.02
CA ALA A 257 16.39 -16.37 -12.74
C ALA A 257 15.42 -17.57 -12.75
N GLY A 258 14.22 -17.39 -12.25
CA GLY A 258 13.18 -18.43 -12.21
C GLY A 258 12.62 -18.77 -13.60
N GLU A 259 12.51 -17.78 -14.48
CA GLU A 259 12.15 -18.00 -15.90
C GLU A 259 13.36 -18.42 -16.75
N GLY A 260 14.59 -18.33 -16.23
CA GLY A 260 15.82 -18.66 -16.95
C GLY A 260 16.12 -17.71 -18.11
N THR A 261 15.71 -16.45 -18.02
CA THR A 261 15.85 -15.44 -19.07
C THR A 261 16.52 -14.17 -18.56
N SER A 262 17.20 -13.46 -19.46
CA SER A 262 17.75 -12.13 -19.22
C SER A 262 17.29 -11.22 -20.35
N LEU A 263 16.51 -10.19 -20.04
CA LEU A 263 15.76 -9.36 -20.97
C LEU A 263 16.28 -7.94 -21.01
N SER A 264 16.25 -7.27 -22.17
CA SER A 264 16.37 -5.81 -22.27
C SER A 264 15.08 -5.14 -21.76
N SER A 265 15.07 -3.81 -21.65
CA SER A 265 13.87 -3.06 -21.29
C SER A 265 12.71 -3.28 -22.29
N GLU A 266 13.02 -3.31 -23.59
CA GLU A 266 12.03 -3.59 -24.64
C GLU A 266 11.51 -5.04 -24.55
N GLU A 267 12.40 -6.01 -24.34
CA GLU A 267 12.04 -7.42 -24.22
C GLU A 267 11.18 -7.67 -22.95
N ASN A 268 11.48 -6.99 -21.83
CA ASN A 268 10.68 -7.08 -20.62
C ASN A 268 9.28 -6.45 -20.80
N ALA A 269 9.19 -5.30 -21.48
CA ALA A 269 7.90 -4.69 -21.83
C ALA A 269 7.04 -5.63 -22.70
N GLU A 270 7.64 -6.29 -23.70
CA GLU A 270 6.95 -7.28 -24.55
C GLU A 270 6.57 -8.55 -23.78
N TYR A 271 7.39 -9.01 -22.83
CA TYR A 271 7.04 -10.11 -21.93
C TYR A 271 5.77 -9.78 -21.10
N LEU A 272 5.72 -8.62 -20.48
CA LEU A 272 4.55 -8.16 -19.72
C LEU A 272 3.33 -7.97 -20.62
N ALA A 273 3.53 -7.45 -21.84
CA ALA A 273 2.46 -7.33 -22.83
C ALA A 273 1.92 -8.69 -23.27
N ALA A 274 2.77 -9.71 -23.38
CA ALA A 274 2.33 -11.07 -23.66
C ALA A 274 1.48 -11.65 -22.53
N LEU A 275 1.85 -11.42 -21.27
CA LEU A 275 1.01 -11.83 -20.13
C LEU A 275 -0.36 -11.15 -20.17
N CYS A 276 -0.43 -9.84 -20.47
CA CYS A 276 -1.69 -9.12 -20.59
C CYS A 276 -2.56 -9.57 -21.78
N ARG A 277 -1.97 -10.15 -22.84
CA ARG A 277 -2.74 -10.74 -23.95
C ARG A 277 -3.37 -12.08 -23.58
N ASP A 278 -2.68 -12.86 -22.76
CA ASP A 278 -3.05 -14.24 -22.44
C ASP A 278 -3.94 -14.33 -21.18
N TYR A 279 -3.82 -13.36 -20.26
CA TYR A 279 -4.53 -13.33 -18.99
C TYR A 279 -5.28 -12.01 -18.80
N PRO A 280 -6.38 -11.99 -18.01
CA PRO A 280 -7.18 -10.79 -17.78
C PRO A 280 -6.52 -9.83 -16.77
N ILE A 281 -5.25 -9.48 -17.00
CA ILE A 281 -4.47 -8.56 -16.17
C ILE A 281 -4.92 -7.12 -16.48
N ARG A 282 -5.32 -6.39 -15.45
CA ARG A 282 -5.74 -4.98 -15.53
C ARG A 282 -4.75 -4.01 -14.93
N SER A 283 -3.86 -4.48 -14.07
CA SER A 283 -2.89 -3.63 -13.38
C SER A 283 -1.55 -4.32 -13.27
N ILE A 284 -0.47 -3.58 -13.51
CA ILE A 284 0.92 -3.99 -13.29
C ILE A 284 1.59 -2.90 -12.47
N GLU A 285 2.09 -3.27 -11.29
CA GLU A 285 2.89 -2.44 -10.41
C GLU A 285 4.37 -2.74 -10.67
N ASP A 286 5.17 -1.68 -10.73
CA ASP A 286 6.64 -1.70 -10.90
C ASP A 286 7.11 -2.73 -11.94
N GLY A 287 6.51 -2.65 -13.14
CA GLY A 287 6.88 -3.51 -14.27
C GLY A 287 8.26 -3.21 -14.84
N MET A 288 8.89 -2.11 -14.43
CA MET A 288 10.26 -1.71 -14.77
C MET A 288 11.01 -1.26 -13.51
N GLY A 289 12.33 -1.29 -13.54
CA GLY A 289 13.18 -0.81 -12.47
C GLY A 289 12.97 0.69 -12.20
N GLU A 290 13.13 1.12 -10.95
CA GLU A 290 12.84 2.50 -10.48
C GLU A 290 13.66 3.57 -11.20
N ASP A 291 14.83 3.24 -11.72
CA ASP A 291 15.74 4.14 -12.46
C ASP A 291 15.73 3.91 -13.98
N ASP A 292 15.03 2.88 -14.49
CA ASP A 292 14.86 2.62 -15.92
C ASP A 292 13.75 3.46 -16.55
N LEU A 293 13.97 4.79 -16.58
CA LEU A 293 12.96 5.72 -17.10
C LEU A 293 12.63 5.51 -18.59
N GLU A 294 13.60 5.00 -19.37
CA GLU A 294 13.37 4.65 -20.79
C GLU A 294 12.51 3.42 -20.92
N GLY A 295 12.76 2.38 -20.13
CA GLY A 295 11.91 1.19 -20.05
C GLY A 295 10.49 1.52 -19.60
N TRP A 296 10.33 2.37 -18.57
CA TRP A 296 9.02 2.87 -18.15
C TRP A 296 8.26 3.59 -19.27
N LYS A 297 8.99 4.40 -20.07
CA LYS A 297 8.36 5.07 -21.23
C LYS A 297 7.89 4.08 -22.26
N ILE A 298 8.72 3.08 -22.59
CA ILE A 298 8.38 2.00 -23.54
C ILE A 298 7.15 1.23 -23.05
N LEU A 299 7.14 0.81 -21.79
CA LEU A 299 6.03 0.07 -21.19
C LEU A 299 4.74 0.90 -21.22
N THR A 300 4.84 2.22 -20.88
CA THR A 300 3.69 3.11 -20.86
C THR A 300 3.11 3.32 -22.25
N ASP A 301 3.94 3.51 -23.26
CA ASP A 301 3.50 3.65 -24.64
C ASP A 301 2.85 2.37 -25.17
N LEU A 302 3.34 1.19 -24.75
CA LEU A 302 2.84 -0.10 -25.18
C LEU A 302 1.53 -0.49 -24.52
N LEU A 303 1.39 -0.30 -23.22
CA LEU A 303 0.29 -0.83 -22.40
C LEU A 303 -0.60 0.23 -21.75
N GLY A 304 -0.11 1.45 -21.52
CA GLY A 304 -0.78 2.44 -20.68
C GLY A 304 -2.18 2.88 -21.13
N GLY A 305 -2.53 2.64 -22.40
CA GLY A 305 -3.90 2.88 -22.90
C GLY A 305 -4.91 1.75 -22.58
N LYS A 306 -4.47 0.64 -21.99
CA LYS A 306 -5.30 -0.56 -21.74
C LYS A 306 -5.13 -1.15 -20.35
N VAL A 307 -3.97 -0.95 -19.74
CA VAL A 307 -3.56 -1.53 -18.47
C VAL A 307 -3.15 -0.40 -17.53
N GLN A 308 -3.55 -0.49 -16.27
CA GLN A 308 -3.06 0.38 -15.22
C GLN A 308 -1.59 0.03 -14.94
N LEU A 309 -0.72 1.02 -15.05
CA LEU A 309 0.71 0.91 -14.75
C LEU A 309 0.99 1.72 -13.49
N VAL A 310 1.23 1.01 -12.39
CA VAL A 310 1.36 1.60 -11.06
C VAL A 310 2.85 1.80 -10.76
N GLY A 311 3.23 3.03 -10.40
CA GLY A 311 4.56 3.31 -9.87
C GLY A 311 4.56 3.28 -8.35
N ASP A 312 5.27 2.31 -7.76
CA ASP A 312 5.62 2.23 -6.33
C ASP A 312 7.01 2.83 -6.12
N ASP A 313 8.07 2.10 -6.36
CA ASP A 313 9.46 2.57 -6.22
C ASP A 313 9.78 3.72 -7.18
N LEU A 314 9.12 3.75 -8.34
CA LEU A 314 9.24 4.87 -9.28
C LEU A 314 8.88 6.22 -8.64
N PHE A 315 7.82 6.27 -7.83
CA PHE A 315 7.26 7.52 -7.29
C PHE A 315 7.44 7.68 -5.78
N VAL A 316 7.52 6.59 -5.03
CA VAL A 316 7.62 6.54 -3.56
C VAL A 316 6.68 7.51 -2.84
N THR A 317 5.45 7.65 -3.36
CA THR A 317 4.44 8.60 -2.85
C THR A 317 4.94 10.06 -2.79
N ASN A 318 6.04 10.40 -3.48
CA ASN A 318 6.70 11.69 -3.44
C ASN A 318 6.18 12.63 -4.54
N PRO A 319 5.58 13.79 -4.20
CA PRO A 319 5.05 14.74 -5.21
C PRO A 319 6.07 15.21 -6.25
N ALA A 320 7.35 15.36 -5.87
CA ALA A 320 8.38 15.79 -6.82
C ALA A 320 8.70 14.69 -7.85
N ARG A 321 8.80 13.42 -7.42
CA ARG A 321 9.01 12.28 -8.33
C ARG A 321 7.78 12.03 -9.19
N LEU A 322 6.58 12.12 -8.61
CA LEU A 322 5.32 12.01 -9.35
C LEU A 322 5.22 13.10 -10.43
N SER A 323 5.52 14.36 -10.10
CA SER A 323 5.55 15.46 -11.07
C SER A 323 6.52 15.21 -12.22
N MET A 324 7.70 14.66 -11.95
CA MET A 324 8.68 14.25 -12.96
C MET A 324 8.10 13.15 -13.87
N GLY A 325 7.50 12.12 -13.30
CA GLY A 325 6.91 11.02 -14.06
C GLY A 325 5.74 11.48 -14.95
N ILE A 326 4.84 12.31 -14.41
CA ILE A 326 3.75 12.93 -15.18
C ILE A 326 4.31 13.74 -16.37
N GLY A 327 5.33 14.57 -16.10
CA GLY A 327 5.95 15.39 -17.14
C GLY A 327 6.65 14.60 -18.25
N LYS A 328 7.10 13.38 -17.96
CA LYS A 328 7.72 12.46 -18.91
C LYS A 328 6.74 11.43 -19.51
N GLY A 329 5.52 11.36 -19.02
CA GLY A 329 4.51 10.38 -19.46
C GLY A 329 4.89 8.95 -19.08
N LEU A 330 5.32 8.75 -17.84
CA LEU A 330 5.68 7.44 -17.26
C LEU A 330 4.58 6.94 -16.36
N ALA A 331 4.20 5.67 -16.47
CA ALA A 331 3.10 5.07 -15.72
C ALA A 331 1.75 5.78 -15.96
N ASN A 332 0.69 5.43 -15.23
CA ASN A 332 -0.61 6.09 -15.23
C ASN A 332 -1.35 5.94 -13.89
N SER A 333 -0.65 5.43 -12.88
CA SER A 333 -1.19 5.24 -11.52
C SER A 333 -0.09 5.42 -10.47
N LEU A 334 -0.47 5.92 -9.30
CA LEU A 334 0.38 6.09 -8.13
C LEU A 334 0.05 5.03 -7.09
N LEU A 335 1.04 4.27 -6.61
CA LEU A 335 0.90 3.54 -5.35
C LEU A 335 1.10 4.50 -4.18
N VAL A 336 0.20 4.46 -3.21
CA VAL A 336 0.19 5.39 -2.07
C VAL A 336 0.54 4.64 -0.80
N LYS A 337 1.75 4.83 -0.32
CA LYS A 337 2.26 4.29 0.95
C LYS A 337 2.57 5.47 1.89
N VAL A 338 1.76 5.66 2.92
CA VAL A 338 1.84 6.83 3.81
C VAL A 338 3.23 7.03 4.44
N ASN A 339 3.95 5.95 4.72
CA ASN A 339 5.26 6.02 5.34
C ASN A 339 6.42 6.31 4.37
N GLN A 340 6.22 6.16 3.05
CA GLN A 340 7.23 6.50 2.05
C GLN A 340 7.48 8.01 1.98
N ILE A 341 6.48 8.82 2.30
CA ILE A 341 6.59 10.28 2.38
C ILE A 341 6.56 10.81 3.81
N GLY A 342 5.82 10.16 4.73
CA GLY A 342 5.92 10.35 6.16
C GLY A 342 5.06 11.46 6.76
N SER A 343 4.05 11.99 6.05
CA SER A 343 3.00 12.84 6.61
C SER A 343 1.68 12.67 5.86
N LEU A 344 0.56 12.93 6.54
CA LEU A 344 -0.77 12.89 5.92
C LEU A 344 -0.92 13.99 4.87
N THR A 345 -0.46 15.20 5.16
CA THR A 345 -0.54 16.34 4.23
C THR A 345 0.16 16.06 2.91
N GLU A 346 1.38 15.52 2.93
CA GLU A 346 2.12 15.21 1.70
C GLU A 346 1.50 14.01 0.98
N THR A 347 1.00 13.01 1.71
CA THR A 347 0.26 11.87 1.13
C THR A 347 -0.95 12.34 0.34
N LEU A 348 -1.79 13.18 0.94
CA LEU A 348 -2.99 13.73 0.27
C LEU A 348 -2.61 14.61 -0.92
N ALA A 349 -1.53 15.39 -0.82
CA ALA A 349 -1.04 16.21 -1.92
C ALA A 349 -0.57 15.35 -3.12
N ALA A 350 0.07 14.21 -2.87
CA ALA A 350 0.47 13.27 -3.92
C ALA A 350 -0.75 12.66 -4.63
N VAL A 351 -1.76 12.22 -3.86
CA VAL A 351 -3.01 11.67 -4.41
C VAL A 351 -3.75 12.73 -5.25
N GLU A 352 -3.88 13.95 -4.74
CA GLU A 352 -4.52 15.05 -5.48
C GLU A 352 -3.77 15.37 -6.79
N MET A 353 -2.43 15.38 -6.74
CA MET A 353 -1.61 15.60 -7.94
C MET A 353 -1.82 14.49 -8.98
N ALA A 354 -1.85 13.23 -8.56
CA ALA A 354 -2.12 12.10 -9.44
C ALA A 354 -3.48 12.25 -10.14
N HIS A 355 -4.55 12.48 -9.37
CA HIS A 355 -5.90 12.62 -9.90
C HIS A 355 -6.05 13.82 -10.85
N ARG A 356 -5.44 14.96 -10.54
CA ARG A 356 -5.43 16.13 -11.44
C ARG A 356 -4.71 15.89 -12.76
N ALA A 357 -3.75 14.98 -12.77
CA ALA A 357 -3.04 14.58 -13.98
C ALA A 357 -3.74 13.46 -14.77
N GLY A 358 -4.89 12.97 -14.28
CA GLY A 358 -5.61 11.84 -14.88
C GLY A 358 -5.01 10.48 -14.54
N TYR A 359 -4.11 10.41 -13.56
CA TYR A 359 -3.62 9.16 -13.01
C TYR A 359 -4.63 8.60 -12.00
N THR A 360 -4.70 7.28 -11.91
CA THR A 360 -5.36 6.61 -10.79
C THR A 360 -4.44 6.57 -9.58
N SER A 361 -4.95 6.12 -8.44
CA SER A 361 -4.14 5.84 -7.27
C SER A 361 -4.63 4.57 -6.56
N VAL A 362 -3.69 3.86 -5.95
CA VAL A 362 -3.95 2.64 -5.17
C VAL A 362 -3.46 2.89 -3.75
N MET A 363 -4.37 2.90 -2.77
CA MET A 363 -3.97 2.97 -1.36
C MET A 363 -3.34 1.65 -0.95
N SER A 364 -2.15 1.69 -0.33
CA SER A 364 -1.37 0.47 -0.09
C SER A 364 -0.90 0.33 1.35
N HIS A 365 -0.85 -0.92 1.79
CA HIS A 365 -0.16 -1.38 2.99
C HIS A 365 1.36 -1.43 2.79
N ARG A 366 2.06 -1.93 3.80
CA ARG A 366 3.46 -2.38 3.71
C ARG A 366 3.55 -3.83 4.16
N SER A 367 4.72 -4.47 3.91
CA SER A 367 4.96 -5.85 4.36
C SER A 367 4.94 -5.98 5.89
N GLY A 368 5.44 -5.00 6.63
CA GLY A 368 5.27 -4.88 8.08
C GLY A 368 4.08 -3.98 8.44
N GLU A 369 2.99 -4.57 8.87
CA GLU A 369 1.75 -3.89 9.26
C GLU A 369 1.44 -4.08 10.74
N THR A 370 0.42 -3.34 11.20
CA THR A 370 -0.17 -3.47 12.53
C THR A 370 -1.69 -3.64 12.38
N GLU A 371 -2.44 -3.65 13.48
CA GLU A 371 -3.91 -3.63 13.45
C GLU A 371 -4.47 -2.25 13.04
N ASP A 372 -3.63 -1.23 12.88
CA ASP A 372 -4.07 0.09 12.40
C ASP A 372 -4.72 -0.02 11.03
N SER A 373 -5.91 0.55 10.89
CA SER A 373 -6.72 0.48 9.67
C SER A 373 -6.83 1.82 8.93
N THR A 374 -5.99 2.78 9.26
CA THR A 374 -6.05 4.16 8.70
C THR A 374 -6.11 4.18 7.18
N ILE A 375 -5.36 3.30 6.51
CA ILE A 375 -5.35 3.27 5.03
C ILE A 375 -6.71 2.88 4.42
N ALA A 376 -7.56 2.17 5.16
CA ALA A 376 -8.93 1.90 4.73
C ALA A 376 -9.76 3.18 4.71
N ASP A 377 -9.68 3.98 5.78
CA ASP A 377 -10.33 5.29 5.84
C ASP A 377 -9.78 6.24 4.78
N LEU A 378 -8.46 6.25 4.56
CA LEU A 378 -7.82 7.09 3.51
C LEU A 378 -8.27 6.69 2.11
N ALA A 379 -8.44 5.40 1.82
CA ALA A 379 -8.91 4.95 0.52
C ALA A 379 -10.32 5.50 0.20
N VAL A 380 -11.21 5.53 1.19
CA VAL A 380 -12.54 6.10 1.03
C VAL A 380 -12.50 7.64 1.04
N ALA A 381 -11.71 8.25 1.94
CA ALA A 381 -11.57 9.70 2.02
C ALA A 381 -11.11 10.33 0.70
N THR A 382 -10.21 9.67 0.00
CA THR A 382 -9.65 10.15 -1.28
C THR A 382 -10.43 9.70 -2.51
N ASN A 383 -11.41 8.80 -2.35
CA ASN A 383 -12.09 8.12 -3.46
C ASN A 383 -11.11 7.52 -4.49
N CYS A 384 -9.98 6.99 -4.03
CA CYS A 384 -8.93 6.46 -4.92
C CYS A 384 -9.39 5.25 -5.75
N GLY A 385 -10.45 4.59 -5.33
CA GLY A 385 -11.10 3.50 -6.06
C GLY A 385 -10.43 2.15 -5.93
N GLN A 386 -9.23 2.05 -5.37
CA GLN A 386 -8.48 0.80 -5.23
C GLN A 386 -7.69 0.77 -3.91
N ILE A 387 -7.54 -0.43 -3.34
CA ILE A 387 -6.70 -0.68 -2.16
C ILE A 387 -5.92 -1.99 -2.31
N LYS A 388 -4.61 -1.94 -2.07
CA LYS A 388 -3.70 -3.08 -2.01
C LYS A 388 -3.35 -3.29 -0.53
N THR A 389 -3.92 -4.32 0.12
CA THR A 389 -3.72 -4.54 1.56
C THR A 389 -3.55 -6.02 1.94
N GLY A 390 -2.92 -6.78 1.04
CA GLY A 390 -2.59 -8.18 1.25
C GLY A 390 -3.75 -9.13 0.97
N SER A 391 -3.66 -10.33 1.51
CA SER A 391 -4.59 -11.43 1.26
C SER A 391 -5.70 -11.53 2.31
N LEU A 392 -6.46 -12.63 2.23
CA LEU A 392 -7.58 -12.98 3.12
C LEU A 392 -7.11 -13.78 4.35
N ALA A 393 -5.87 -13.62 4.76
CA ALA A 393 -5.27 -14.22 5.95
C ALA A 393 -4.42 -13.20 6.68
N ARG A 394 -4.15 -13.41 7.98
CA ARG A 394 -3.46 -12.54 8.94
C ARG A 394 -4.30 -11.32 9.34
N SER A 395 -4.41 -11.10 10.66
CA SER A 395 -5.29 -10.08 11.25
C SER A 395 -4.89 -8.65 10.84
N ASP A 396 -3.60 -8.40 10.64
CA ASP A 396 -3.04 -7.13 10.19
C ASP A 396 -3.56 -6.72 8.79
N ARG A 397 -3.86 -7.68 7.92
CA ARG A 397 -4.47 -7.45 6.60
C ARG A 397 -5.99 -7.33 6.72
N LEU A 398 -6.61 -8.28 7.41
CA LEU A 398 -8.06 -8.33 7.59
C LEU A 398 -8.61 -7.11 8.35
N ALA A 399 -7.82 -6.47 9.19
CA ALA A 399 -8.21 -5.24 9.90
C ALA A 399 -8.69 -4.16 8.91
N LYS A 400 -8.01 -4.00 7.76
CA LYS A 400 -8.34 -3.02 6.72
C LYS A 400 -9.62 -3.40 5.98
N TYR A 401 -9.75 -4.67 5.57
CA TYR A 401 -11.00 -5.16 4.95
C TYR A 401 -12.20 -5.04 5.88
N ASN A 402 -12.04 -5.41 7.14
CA ASN A 402 -13.09 -5.29 8.14
C ASN A 402 -13.49 -3.82 8.38
N GLN A 403 -12.53 -2.89 8.34
CA GLN A 403 -12.82 -1.46 8.45
C GLN A 403 -13.62 -0.96 7.23
N LEU A 404 -13.23 -1.36 6.03
CA LEU A 404 -13.98 -1.00 4.81
C LEU A 404 -15.41 -1.53 4.83
N ILE A 405 -15.64 -2.75 5.35
CA ILE A 405 -17.00 -3.30 5.53
C ILE A 405 -17.82 -2.43 6.50
N ARG A 406 -17.22 -1.97 7.63
CA ARG A 406 -17.90 -1.06 8.56
C ARG A 406 -18.24 0.28 7.90
N ILE A 407 -17.31 0.83 7.10
CA ILE A 407 -17.55 2.06 6.35
C ILE A 407 -18.67 1.87 5.33
N GLU A 408 -18.73 0.73 4.63
CA GLU A 408 -19.82 0.41 3.70
C GLU A 408 -21.18 0.37 4.42
N GLU A 409 -21.26 -0.27 5.59
CA GLU A 409 -22.47 -0.31 6.42
C GLU A 409 -22.88 1.11 6.89
N GLU A 410 -21.92 1.92 7.31
CA GLU A 410 -22.18 3.29 7.78
C GLU A 410 -22.69 4.20 6.65
N LEU A 411 -22.11 4.11 5.47
CA LEU A 411 -22.54 4.83 4.27
C LEU A 411 -23.91 4.36 3.76
N GLY A 412 -24.26 3.09 3.98
CA GLY A 412 -25.54 2.51 3.57
C GLY A 412 -25.82 2.72 2.08
N ALA A 413 -26.96 3.32 1.76
CA ALA A 413 -27.37 3.55 0.38
C ALA A 413 -26.50 4.58 -0.39
N SER A 414 -25.64 5.31 0.31
CA SER A 414 -24.69 6.26 -0.31
C SER A 414 -23.38 5.59 -0.76
N ALA A 415 -23.12 4.37 -0.30
CA ALA A 415 -21.94 3.62 -0.66
C ALA A 415 -21.93 3.30 -2.17
N ILE A 416 -20.82 3.58 -2.82
CA ILE A 416 -20.58 3.21 -4.22
C ILE A 416 -19.34 2.32 -4.26
N TYR A 417 -19.48 1.07 -4.69
CA TYR A 417 -18.35 0.22 -4.97
C TYR A 417 -17.73 0.59 -6.31
N ALA A 418 -16.43 0.87 -6.35
CA ALA A 418 -15.74 1.34 -7.55
C ALA A 418 -15.87 0.34 -8.73
N GLY A 419 -15.77 -0.95 -8.46
CA GLY A 419 -16.11 -2.00 -9.42
C GLY A 419 -15.33 -1.92 -10.73
N LYS A 420 -16.05 -2.02 -11.84
CA LYS A 420 -15.47 -1.98 -13.20
C LYS A 420 -14.98 -0.59 -13.62
N GLY A 421 -15.27 0.42 -12.85
CA GLY A 421 -14.86 1.81 -13.12
C GLY A 421 -13.47 2.18 -12.61
N CYS A 422 -12.81 1.25 -11.91
CA CYS A 422 -11.44 1.44 -11.43
C CYS A 422 -10.41 1.02 -12.47
#